data_c0c4d96312e4ecc5c136d042edb92da2
#
_entry.id   c0c4d96312e4ecc5c136d042edb92da2
#
_cell.length_a   1.000
_cell.length_b   1.000
_cell.length_c   1.000
_cell.angle_alpha   90.00
_cell.angle_beta   90.00
_cell.angle_gamma   90.00
#
_symmetry.space_group_name_H-M   'P 1'
#
loop_
_entity.id
_entity.type
_entity.pdbx_description
1 polymer ?
#
loop_
_entity_poly.entity_id
_entity_poly.type
_entity_poly.pdbx_seq_one_letter_code
_entity_poly.pdbx_strand_id
1 'polypeptide(L)'
;MRIPHIYQPSDLIINQPTELSEDAVGHIARVLRMGEGDQVSLFNGQGGEYLATIESVSKKSVTVVPTDFIDKCTESPLKVHLGQGISRGEKMDFTIQKSVELGVSEITPLFTTRCGVKLSGDRLAKKHQQWQKIAISAAEQSGRNYITKIHTPMTLEQWLVQQSEELKLTLHPRATHSIKTLPEPNHGVRFLVGPEGGFTDEEMHSTSEHGFVDIKIGPRVLRTETAALTVLSALQLQFGDLAL
;
A
#
# COMPACT_ATOMS: atom_id res chain seq x y z
N MET A 1 -12.20 -6.25 24.44
CA MET A 1 -12.57 -5.75 23.08
C MET A 1 -11.28 -5.25 22.44
N ARG A 2 -11.03 -5.47 21.15
CA ARG A 2 -9.82 -4.95 20.49
C ARG A 2 -9.95 -3.43 20.37
N ILE A 3 -8.96 -2.65 20.83
CA ILE A 3 -8.94 -1.19 20.67
C ILE A 3 -8.83 -0.87 19.18
N PRO A 4 -9.74 -0.07 18.60
CA PRO A 4 -9.67 0.31 17.19
C PRO A 4 -8.42 1.13 16.91
N HIS A 5 -7.78 0.86 15.76
CA HIS A 5 -6.58 1.53 15.28
C HIS A 5 -6.97 2.48 14.14
N ILE A 6 -6.79 3.79 14.35
CA ILE A 6 -7.37 4.85 13.52
C ILE A 6 -6.27 5.81 13.05
N TYR A 7 -6.27 6.12 11.76
CA TYR A 7 -5.36 7.11 11.19
C TYR A 7 -5.80 8.55 11.47
N GLN A 8 -4.87 9.35 12.00
CA GLN A 8 -5.05 10.78 12.22
C GLN A 8 -3.85 11.54 11.64
N PRO A 9 -4.01 12.31 10.55
CA PRO A 9 -2.89 12.92 9.82
C PRO A 9 -2.19 14.09 10.53
N SER A 10 -2.75 14.59 11.64
CA SER A 10 -2.16 15.68 12.43
C SER A 10 -1.20 15.17 13.50
N ASP A 11 -0.37 16.06 14.00
CA ASP A 11 0.45 15.78 15.18
C ASP A 11 -0.44 15.48 16.39
N LEU A 12 0.01 14.50 17.18
CA LEU A 12 -0.65 14.06 18.40
C LEU A 12 0.26 14.38 19.58
N ILE A 13 -0.27 15.11 20.56
CA ILE A 13 0.48 15.52 21.74
C ILE A 13 -0.19 14.93 22.99
N ILE A 14 0.61 14.24 23.80
CA ILE A 14 0.13 13.62 25.04
C ILE A 14 -0.52 14.67 25.97
N ASN A 15 -1.67 14.31 26.54
CA ASN A 15 -2.50 15.13 27.41
C ASN A 15 -3.06 16.41 26.76
N GLN A 16 -3.07 16.51 25.44
CA GLN A 16 -3.73 17.64 24.75
C GLN A 16 -4.93 17.15 23.94
N PRO A 17 -6.12 17.76 24.13
CA PRO A 17 -7.28 17.45 23.33
C PRO A 17 -7.00 17.70 21.85
N THR A 18 -7.36 16.71 21.02
CA THR A 18 -7.18 16.74 19.57
C THR A 18 -8.49 16.45 18.87
N GLU A 19 -8.92 17.35 17.99
CA GLU A 19 -10.06 17.10 17.12
C GLU A 19 -9.64 16.21 15.95
N LEU A 20 -10.40 15.14 15.72
CA LEU A 20 -10.08 14.16 14.70
C LEU A 20 -10.52 14.61 13.30
N SER A 21 -9.84 14.08 12.29
CA SER A 21 -10.17 14.29 10.88
C SER A 21 -11.58 13.79 10.54
N GLU A 22 -12.19 14.32 9.48
CA GLU A 22 -13.54 13.94 9.04
C GLU A 22 -13.67 12.44 8.77
N ASP A 23 -12.64 11.82 8.18
CA ASP A 23 -12.61 10.38 7.91
C ASP A 23 -12.59 9.58 9.23
N ALA A 24 -11.76 9.98 10.21
CA ALA A 24 -11.70 9.35 11.54
C ALA A 24 -13.02 9.54 12.31
N VAL A 25 -13.62 10.74 12.28
CA VAL A 25 -14.95 11.01 12.86
C VAL A 25 -15.99 10.06 12.25
N GLY A 26 -15.99 9.93 10.92
CA GLY A 26 -16.88 9.01 10.22
C GLY A 26 -16.73 7.57 10.68
N HIS A 27 -15.51 7.12 10.89
CA HIS A 27 -15.22 5.75 11.34
C HIS A 27 -15.68 5.54 12.79
N ILE A 28 -15.29 6.42 13.70
CA ILE A 28 -15.60 6.29 15.14
C ILE A 28 -17.10 6.46 15.41
N ALA A 29 -17.70 7.55 14.95
CA ALA A 29 -19.07 7.87 15.33
C ALA A 29 -20.14 7.09 14.56
N ARG A 30 -19.90 6.79 13.25
CA ARG A 30 -20.91 6.17 12.37
C ARG A 30 -20.73 4.66 12.20
N VAL A 31 -19.48 4.18 12.07
CA VAL A 31 -19.19 2.77 11.83
C VAL A 31 -19.05 2.02 13.15
N LEU A 32 -18.14 2.45 14.03
CA LEU A 32 -17.84 1.80 15.29
C LEU A 32 -18.85 2.18 16.40
N ARG A 33 -19.52 3.32 16.28
CA ARG A 33 -20.52 3.84 17.24
C ARG A 33 -19.96 3.96 18.66
N MET A 34 -18.72 4.44 18.75
CA MET A 34 -18.06 4.65 20.04
C MET A 34 -18.57 5.90 20.72
N GLY A 35 -18.41 5.93 22.05
CA GLY A 35 -18.87 7.02 22.93
C GLY A 35 -17.75 7.63 23.77
N GLU A 36 -18.11 8.60 24.60
CA GLU A 36 -17.22 9.21 25.58
C GLU A 36 -16.68 8.15 26.54
N GLY A 37 -15.38 8.22 26.86
CA GLY A 37 -14.67 7.28 27.71
C GLY A 37 -14.14 6.03 26.99
N ASP A 38 -14.55 5.77 25.74
CA ASP A 38 -14.00 4.66 24.98
C ASP A 38 -12.55 4.94 24.56
N GLN A 39 -11.77 3.88 24.39
CA GLN A 39 -10.36 3.96 24.00
C GLN A 39 -10.17 3.69 22.53
N VAL A 40 -9.28 4.48 21.91
CA VAL A 40 -8.81 4.30 20.52
C VAL A 40 -7.28 4.31 20.49
N SER A 41 -6.69 3.59 19.56
CA SER A 41 -5.28 3.72 19.20
C SER A 41 -5.21 4.60 17.95
N LEU A 42 -4.42 5.67 18.00
CA LEU A 42 -4.23 6.60 16.91
C LEU A 42 -2.82 6.49 16.35
N PHE A 43 -2.65 6.63 15.06
CA PHE A 43 -1.34 6.76 14.44
C PHE A 43 -1.35 7.86 13.36
N ASN A 44 -0.21 8.51 13.18
CA ASN A 44 -0.09 9.65 12.25
C ASN A 44 0.73 9.34 11.00
N GLY A 45 1.12 8.09 10.80
CA GLY A 45 1.92 7.67 9.66
C GLY A 45 3.43 7.89 9.81
N GLN A 46 3.90 8.31 10.99
CA GLN A 46 5.32 8.57 11.28
C GLN A 46 5.97 7.49 12.16
N GLY A 47 5.23 6.42 12.45
CA GLY A 47 5.63 5.33 13.34
C GLY A 47 5.07 5.47 14.74
N GLY A 48 5.02 4.34 15.46
CA GLY A 48 4.38 4.26 16.77
C GLY A 48 2.86 4.46 16.73
N GLU A 49 2.25 4.37 17.90
CA GLU A 49 0.81 4.59 18.08
C GLU A 49 0.53 5.32 19.39
N TYR A 50 -0.54 6.09 19.45
CA TYR A 50 -0.98 6.82 20.62
C TYR A 50 -2.24 6.18 21.16
N LEU A 51 -2.21 5.72 22.41
CA LEU A 51 -3.43 5.37 23.11
C LEU A 51 -4.17 6.66 23.50
N ALA A 52 -5.44 6.74 23.18
CA ALA A 52 -6.24 7.93 23.44
C ALA A 52 -7.62 7.56 23.97
N THR A 53 -8.20 8.45 24.80
CA THR A 53 -9.56 8.34 25.31
C THR A 53 -10.44 9.35 24.60
N ILE A 54 -11.64 8.94 24.18
CA ILE A 54 -12.63 9.83 23.59
C ILE A 54 -13.18 10.75 24.68
N GLU A 55 -12.94 12.05 24.53
CA GLU A 55 -13.45 13.09 25.44
C GLU A 55 -14.87 13.52 25.08
N SER A 56 -15.15 13.65 23.78
CA SER A 56 -16.48 13.99 23.29
C SER A 56 -16.73 13.40 21.91
N VAL A 57 -18.00 13.07 21.63
CA VAL A 57 -18.41 12.53 20.32
C VAL A 57 -19.72 13.15 19.86
N SER A 58 -19.75 13.57 18.62
CA SER A 58 -20.95 14.03 17.92
C SER A 58 -20.99 13.44 16.51
N LYS A 59 -22.05 13.71 15.75
CA LYS A 59 -22.14 13.27 14.35
C LYS A 59 -21.11 13.94 13.43
N LYS A 60 -20.54 15.08 13.85
CA LYS A 60 -19.66 15.92 13.02
C LYS A 60 -18.26 16.11 13.58
N SER A 61 -18.04 15.83 14.85
CA SER A 61 -16.75 16.00 15.51
C SER A 61 -16.54 14.92 16.57
N VAL A 62 -15.29 14.51 16.73
CA VAL A 62 -14.81 13.65 17.81
C VAL A 62 -13.56 14.30 18.36
N THR A 63 -13.51 14.52 19.67
CA THR A 63 -12.31 15.00 20.38
C THR A 63 -11.76 13.84 21.21
N VAL A 64 -10.47 13.66 21.15
CA VAL A 64 -9.75 12.62 21.91
C VAL A 64 -8.60 13.25 22.70
N VAL A 65 -8.22 12.62 23.79
CA VAL A 65 -7.03 13.00 24.56
C VAL A 65 -6.04 11.84 24.50
N PRO A 66 -4.91 11.98 23.78
CA PRO A 66 -3.84 10.99 23.80
C PRO A 66 -3.25 10.90 25.20
N THR A 67 -3.11 9.68 25.74
CA THR A 67 -2.59 9.43 27.11
C THR A 67 -1.19 8.87 27.10
N ASP A 68 -0.87 8.01 26.14
CA ASP A 68 0.39 7.30 26.05
C ASP A 68 0.86 7.19 24.60
N PHE A 69 2.18 7.18 24.40
CA PHE A 69 2.81 6.83 23.13
C PHE A 69 3.46 5.46 23.24
N ILE A 70 3.16 4.58 22.30
CA ILE A 70 3.73 3.23 22.21
C ILE A 70 4.64 3.20 20.98
N ASP A 71 5.95 3.06 21.21
CA ASP A 71 6.93 2.89 20.13
C ASP A 71 6.85 1.46 19.58
N LYS A 72 5.95 1.28 18.63
CA LYS A 72 5.70 0.00 17.97
C LYS A 72 5.93 0.16 16.47
N CYS A 73 6.70 -0.74 15.90
CA CYS A 73 6.90 -0.82 14.46
C CYS A 73 6.44 -2.17 13.94
N THR A 74 5.52 -2.16 12.99
CA THR A 74 5.01 -3.35 12.29
C THR A 74 5.44 -3.36 10.82
N GLU A 75 6.42 -2.53 10.46
CA GLU A 75 6.90 -2.42 9.09
C GLU A 75 7.96 -3.46 8.78
N SER A 76 7.86 -4.06 7.61
CA SER A 76 8.92 -4.93 7.09
C SER A 76 10.24 -4.16 6.90
N PRO A 77 11.39 -4.79 7.21
CA PRO A 77 12.68 -4.21 6.86
C PRO A 77 12.88 -4.10 5.35
N LEU A 78 12.20 -4.94 4.57
CA LEU A 78 12.25 -4.89 3.11
C LEU A 78 11.33 -3.79 2.57
N LYS A 79 11.91 -2.77 1.96
CA LYS A 79 11.14 -1.78 1.21
C LYS A 79 10.74 -2.34 -0.15
N VAL A 80 9.43 -2.27 -0.46
CA VAL A 80 8.89 -2.79 -1.71
C VAL A 80 8.04 -1.74 -2.38
N HIS A 81 8.38 -1.42 -3.64
CA HIS A 81 7.63 -0.52 -4.50
C HIS A 81 6.96 -1.31 -5.62
N LEU A 82 5.63 -1.38 -5.61
CA LEU A 82 4.84 -2.05 -6.65
C LEU A 82 4.44 -1.08 -7.75
N GLY A 83 4.91 -1.31 -8.98
CA GLY A 83 4.35 -0.74 -10.20
C GLY A 83 3.20 -1.61 -10.70
N GLN A 84 1.95 -1.19 -10.48
CA GLN A 84 0.77 -1.97 -10.82
C GLN A 84 0.06 -1.43 -12.05
N GLY A 85 0.01 -2.19 -13.12
CA GLY A 85 -0.86 -1.89 -14.27
C GLY A 85 -2.32 -1.76 -13.81
N ILE A 86 -2.95 -0.61 -14.14
CA ILE A 86 -4.30 -0.29 -13.67
C ILE A 86 -5.29 -1.34 -14.18
N SER A 87 -5.93 -2.04 -13.25
CA SER A 87 -6.90 -3.11 -13.49
C SER A 87 -8.33 -2.61 -13.41
N ARG A 88 -9.25 -3.34 -14.05
CA ARG A 88 -10.68 -2.99 -14.09
C ARG A 88 -11.40 -3.30 -12.78
N GLY A 89 -12.39 -2.46 -12.47
CA GLY A 89 -13.33 -2.69 -11.36
C GLY A 89 -12.64 -2.79 -10.00
N GLU A 90 -13.08 -3.74 -9.20
CA GLU A 90 -12.62 -3.95 -7.81
C GLU A 90 -11.24 -4.61 -7.71
N LYS A 91 -10.67 -5.12 -8.81
CA LYS A 91 -9.37 -5.80 -8.78
C LYS A 91 -8.24 -4.89 -8.33
N MET A 92 -8.22 -3.63 -8.83
CA MET A 92 -7.20 -2.66 -8.40
C MET A 92 -7.36 -2.33 -6.91
N ASP A 93 -8.59 -2.14 -6.45
CA ASP A 93 -8.92 -1.84 -5.06
C ASP A 93 -8.48 -3.01 -4.15
N PHE A 94 -8.75 -4.26 -4.56
CA PHE A 94 -8.32 -5.48 -3.89
C PHE A 94 -6.79 -5.61 -3.86
N THR A 95 -6.12 -5.36 -5.00
CA THR A 95 -4.65 -5.42 -5.08
C THR A 95 -4.02 -4.44 -4.10
N ILE A 96 -4.48 -3.19 -4.07
CA ILE A 96 -3.98 -2.18 -3.14
C ILE A 96 -4.19 -2.63 -1.70
N GLN A 97 -5.43 -2.99 -1.33
CA GLN A 97 -5.76 -3.43 0.02
C GLN A 97 -4.84 -4.56 0.49
N LYS A 98 -4.74 -5.64 -0.27
CA LYS A 98 -3.97 -6.82 0.12
C LYS A 98 -2.45 -6.61 0.04
N SER A 99 -1.98 -5.75 -0.86
CA SER A 99 -0.56 -5.40 -0.89
C SER A 99 -0.16 -4.59 0.36
N VAL A 100 -1.03 -3.71 0.85
CA VAL A 100 -0.79 -3.00 2.12
C VAL A 100 -0.71 -3.98 3.29
N GLU A 101 -1.64 -4.92 3.39
CA GLU A 101 -1.64 -5.96 4.43
C GLU A 101 -0.36 -6.82 4.39
N LEU A 102 0.24 -7.00 3.21
CA LEU A 102 1.48 -7.75 2.99
C LEU A 102 2.76 -6.88 3.09
N GLY A 103 2.66 -5.64 3.57
CA GLY A 103 3.82 -4.81 3.86
C GLY A 103 4.42 -4.06 2.67
N VAL A 104 3.68 -3.82 1.57
CA VAL A 104 4.15 -2.95 0.50
C VAL A 104 4.39 -1.54 1.02
N SER A 105 5.52 -0.92 0.62
CA SER A 105 5.86 0.44 1.05
C SER A 105 5.23 1.50 0.16
N GLU A 106 5.25 1.29 -1.15
CA GLU A 106 4.76 2.23 -2.16
C GLU A 106 4.07 1.51 -3.31
N ILE A 107 3.05 2.14 -3.89
CA ILE A 107 2.36 1.63 -5.09
C ILE A 107 2.25 2.75 -6.11
N THR A 108 2.68 2.50 -7.35
CA THR A 108 2.42 3.38 -8.48
C THR A 108 1.43 2.71 -9.45
N PRO A 109 0.22 3.26 -9.60
CA PRO A 109 -0.71 2.83 -10.65
C PRO A 109 -0.17 3.23 -12.03
N LEU A 110 -0.11 2.29 -12.97
CA LEU A 110 0.53 2.48 -14.27
C LEU A 110 -0.47 2.36 -15.41
N PHE A 111 -0.45 3.31 -16.32
CA PHE A 111 -1.06 3.19 -17.64
C PHE A 111 -0.09 2.44 -18.56
N THR A 112 -0.56 1.34 -19.13
CA THR A 112 0.16 0.51 -20.09
C THR A 112 -0.62 0.39 -21.38
N THR A 113 -0.03 -0.08 -22.44
CA THR A 113 -0.67 -0.23 -23.77
C THR A 113 -1.95 -1.06 -23.70
N ARG A 114 -1.94 -2.14 -22.93
CA ARG A 114 -3.09 -3.05 -22.78
C ARG A 114 -3.97 -2.72 -21.57
N CYS A 115 -3.80 -1.53 -20.99
CA CYS A 115 -4.68 -1.05 -19.93
C CYS A 115 -6.07 -0.79 -20.48
N GLY A 116 -7.06 -1.57 -20.01
CA GLY A 116 -8.45 -1.44 -20.44
C GLY A 116 -9.23 -0.33 -19.73
N VAL A 117 -8.57 0.44 -18.88
CA VAL A 117 -9.17 1.53 -18.08
C VAL A 117 -8.72 2.87 -18.63
N LYS A 118 -9.69 3.72 -18.98
CA LYS A 118 -9.43 5.09 -19.45
C LYS A 118 -9.85 6.07 -18.34
N LEU A 119 -8.88 6.60 -17.63
CA LEU A 119 -9.07 7.59 -16.58
C LEU A 119 -8.24 8.83 -16.90
N SER A 120 -8.83 10.02 -16.76
CA SER A 120 -8.15 11.30 -16.94
C SER A 120 -8.84 12.40 -16.15
N GLY A 121 -8.16 13.54 -15.93
CA GLY A 121 -8.71 14.70 -15.26
C GLY A 121 -9.31 14.36 -13.88
N ASP A 122 -10.46 14.96 -13.56
CA ASP A 122 -11.12 14.81 -12.26
C ASP A 122 -11.47 13.36 -11.90
N ARG A 123 -11.77 12.52 -12.89
CA ARG A 123 -12.06 11.10 -12.63
C ARG A 123 -10.83 10.36 -12.14
N LEU A 124 -9.66 10.65 -12.71
CA LEU A 124 -8.39 10.09 -12.29
C LEU A 124 -8.03 10.58 -10.87
N ALA A 125 -8.18 11.89 -10.61
CA ALA A 125 -7.93 12.48 -9.31
C ALA A 125 -8.81 11.85 -8.21
N LYS A 126 -10.10 11.71 -8.46
CA LYS A 126 -11.04 11.06 -7.52
C LYS A 126 -10.67 9.58 -7.28
N LYS A 127 -10.29 8.85 -8.33
CA LYS A 127 -9.90 7.45 -8.20
C LYS A 127 -8.59 7.29 -7.44
N HIS A 128 -7.62 8.17 -7.67
CA HIS A 128 -6.36 8.21 -6.91
C HIS A 128 -6.62 8.45 -5.41
N GLN A 129 -7.48 9.43 -5.08
CA GLN A 129 -7.88 9.66 -3.69
C GLN A 129 -8.58 8.44 -3.06
N GLN A 130 -9.45 7.75 -3.83
CA GLN A 130 -10.08 6.52 -3.37
C GLN A 130 -9.05 5.43 -3.06
N TRP A 131 -8.05 5.23 -3.93
CA TRP A 131 -6.98 4.26 -3.70
C TRP A 131 -6.14 4.57 -2.46
N GLN A 132 -5.85 5.86 -2.21
CA GLN A 132 -5.17 6.26 -0.99
C GLN A 132 -6.02 5.97 0.26
N LYS A 133 -7.33 6.18 0.22
CA LYS A 133 -8.24 5.84 1.32
C LYS A 133 -8.30 4.31 1.56
N ILE A 134 -8.25 3.50 0.52
CA ILE A 134 -8.15 2.04 0.65
C ILE A 134 -6.84 1.65 1.35
N ALA A 135 -5.73 2.27 0.99
CA ALA A 135 -4.44 2.02 1.64
C ALA A 135 -4.46 2.40 3.13
N ILE A 136 -5.08 3.54 3.48
CA ILE A 136 -5.27 3.96 4.87
C ILE A 136 -6.10 2.93 5.65
N SER A 137 -7.27 2.54 5.12
CA SER A 137 -8.14 1.57 5.78
C SER A 137 -7.48 0.19 5.93
N ALA A 138 -6.66 -0.22 4.96
CA ALA A 138 -5.88 -1.45 5.05
C ALA A 138 -4.78 -1.36 6.14
N ALA A 139 -4.13 -0.20 6.31
CA ALA A 139 -3.16 0.05 7.38
C ALA A 139 -3.84 0.01 8.76
N GLU A 140 -5.00 0.65 8.92
CA GLU A 140 -5.81 0.60 10.14
C GLU A 140 -6.16 -0.84 10.52
N GLN A 141 -6.62 -1.63 9.56
CA GLN A 141 -7.04 -3.03 9.80
C GLN A 141 -5.85 -3.94 10.13
N SER A 142 -4.72 -3.79 9.43
CA SER A 142 -3.51 -4.62 9.60
C SER A 142 -2.62 -4.18 10.78
N GLY A 143 -2.89 -3.01 11.39
CA GLY A 143 -2.13 -2.47 12.51
C GLY A 143 -0.79 -1.87 12.09
N ARG A 144 -0.67 -1.42 10.84
CA ARG A 144 0.50 -0.69 10.35
C ARG A 144 0.48 0.75 10.83
N ASN A 145 1.65 1.28 11.22
CA ASN A 145 1.80 2.64 11.74
C ASN A 145 2.39 3.62 10.71
N TYR A 146 2.62 3.14 9.49
CA TYR A 146 3.00 3.94 8.33
C TYR A 146 1.95 3.78 7.23
N ILE A 147 1.75 4.84 6.46
CA ILE A 147 0.80 4.80 5.35
C ILE A 147 1.53 4.48 4.06
N THR A 148 1.12 3.39 3.41
CA THR A 148 1.56 3.09 2.04
C THR A 148 1.20 4.24 1.12
N LYS A 149 2.21 4.80 0.45
CA LYS A 149 2.01 5.89 -0.50
C LYS A 149 1.50 5.35 -1.83
N ILE A 150 0.32 5.83 -2.23
CA ILE A 150 -0.17 5.62 -3.59
C ILE A 150 0.28 6.81 -4.43
N HIS A 151 1.22 6.57 -5.34
CA HIS A 151 1.73 7.62 -6.22
C HIS A 151 0.68 8.06 -7.23
N THR A 152 0.84 9.29 -7.74
CA THR A 152 0.04 9.76 -8.87
C THR A 152 0.19 8.80 -10.04
N PRO A 153 -0.92 8.33 -10.63
CA PRO A 153 -0.87 7.45 -11.77
C PRO A 153 -0.09 8.06 -12.95
N MET A 154 0.77 7.27 -13.57
CA MET A 154 1.62 7.70 -14.68
C MET A 154 1.74 6.61 -15.74
N THR A 155 2.37 6.91 -16.88
CA THR A 155 2.63 5.88 -17.89
C THR A 155 3.77 4.96 -17.47
N LEU A 156 3.84 3.76 -18.05
CA LEU A 156 4.95 2.84 -17.80
C LEU A 156 6.28 3.48 -18.17
N GLU A 157 6.37 4.17 -19.29
CA GLU A 157 7.60 4.85 -19.77
C GLU A 157 8.07 5.90 -18.76
N GLN A 158 7.14 6.72 -18.22
CA GLN A 158 7.46 7.72 -17.20
C GLN A 158 8.01 7.09 -15.92
N TRP A 159 7.52 5.90 -15.57
CA TRP A 159 7.97 5.20 -14.38
C TRP A 159 9.32 4.50 -14.58
N LEU A 160 9.57 3.93 -15.76
CA LEU A 160 10.82 3.23 -16.08
C LEU A 160 12.04 4.15 -16.07
N VAL A 161 11.91 5.39 -16.53
CA VAL A 161 13.02 6.36 -16.58
C VAL A 161 13.39 6.93 -15.19
N GLN A 162 12.60 6.67 -14.16
CA GLN A 162 12.93 7.09 -12.80
C GLN A 162 14.13 6.32 -12.29
N GLN A 163 15.17 7.04 -11.89
CA GLN A 163 16.36 6.42 -11.31
C GLN A 163 16.04 5.76 -9.97
N SER A 164 16.58 4.59 -9.75
CA SER A 164 16.36 3.79 -8.55
C SER A 164 17.51 2.81 -8.36
N GLU A 165 17.99 2.65 -7.13
CA GLU A 165 19.00 1.67 -6.73
C GLU A 165 18.37 0.34 -6.27
N GLU A 166 17.05 0.26 -6.24
CA GLU A 166 16.30 -0.94 -5.87
C GLU A 166 16.55 -2.09 -6.88
N LEU A 167 16.43 -3.32 -6.40
CA LEU A 167 16.38 -4.49 -7.27
C LEU A 167 15.10 -4.42 -8.12
N LYS A 168 15.25 -4.32 -9.45
CA LYS A 168 14.14 -4.14 -10.39
C LYS A 168 13.69 -5.47 -10.95
N LEU A 169 12.41 -5.81 -10.81
CA LEU A 169 11.85 -7.09 -11.21
C LEU A 169 10.61 -6.92 -12.08
N THR A 170 10.46 -7.77 -13.10
CA THR A 170 9.22 -7.92 -13.85
C THR A 170 8.83 -9.39 -13.98
N LEU A 171 7.54 -9.66 -14.09
CA LEU A 171 7.03 -11.02 -14.21
C LEU A 171 6.98 -11.44 -15.68
N HIS A 172 7.67 -12.54 -16.01
CA HIS A 172 7.61 -13.11 -17.34
C HIS A 172 7.46 -14.64 -17.29
N PRO A 173 6.50 -15.23 -18.02
CA PRO A 173 6.27 -16.69 -17.97
C PRO A 173 7.45 -17.54 -18.42
N ARG A 174 8.33 -16.99 -19.27
CA ARG A 174 9.51 -17.68 -19.82
C ARG A 174 10.82 -17.32 -19.11
N ALA A 175 10.76 -16.57 -17.99
CA ALA A 175 11.96 -16.21 -17.25
C ALA A 175 12.67 -17.44 -16.69
N THR A 176 13.98 -17.34 -16.59
CA THR A 176 14.86 -18.36 -15.99
C THR A 176 15.12 -18.12 -14.51
N HIS A 177 15.01 -16.85 -14.07
CA HIS A 177 15.19 -16.48 -12.68
C HIS A 177 13.93 -16.73 -11.86
N SER A 178 14.12 -17.03 -10.60
CA SER A 178 13.04 -17.13 -9.59
C SER A 178 13.41 -16.28 -8.38
N ILE A 179 12.47 -16.05 -7.48
CA ILE A 179 12.73 -15.32 -6.22
C ILE A 179 13.93 -15.91 -5.47
N LYS A 180 14.08 -17.26 -5.47
CA LYS A 180 15.17 -17.96 -4.76
C LYS A 180 16.57 -17.68 -5.31
N THR A 181 16.67 -17.20 -6.55
CA THR A 181 17.96 -16.94 -7.22
C THR A 181 18.31 -15.46 -7.25
N LEU A 182 17.49 -14.61 -6.63
CA LEU A 182 17.74 -13.18 -6.56
C LEU A 182 18.85 -12.87 -5.55
N PRO A 183 19.69 -11.84 -5.83
CA PRO A 183 20.59 -11.30 -4.83
C PRO A 183 19.82 -10.63 -3.69
N GLU A 184 20.47 -10.45 -2.56
CA GLU A 184 19.88 -9.68 -1.44
C GLU A 184 19.64 -8.21 -1.87
N PRO A 185 18.42 -7.68 -1.67
CA PRO A 185 18.07 -6.35 -2.11
C PRO A 185 18.46 -5.29 -1.08
N ASN A 186 19.70 -4.78 -1.15
CA ASN A 186 20.25 -3.82 -0.18
C ASN A 186 19.46 -2.49 -0.09
N HIS A 187 18.80 -2.09 -1.17
CA HIS A 187 18.04 -0.83 -1.25
C HIS A 187 16.54 -1.05 -1.42
N GLY A 188 16.07 -2.30 -1.26
CA GLY A 188 14.68 -2.67 -1.50
C GLY A 188 14.42 -3.23 -2.89
N VAL A 189 13.16 -3.44 -3.20
CA VAL A 189 12.71 -4.07 -4.44
C VAL A 189 11.66 -3.21 -5.13
N ARG A 190 11.83 -3.04 -6.44
CA ARG A 190 10.87 -2.39 -7.32
C ARG A 190 10.35 -3.41 -8.31
N PHE A 191 9.07 -3.76 -8.28
CA PHE A 191 8.56 -4.79 -9.18
C PHE A 191 7.32 -4.37 -9.95
N LEU A 192 7.20 -4.92 -11.16
CA LEU A 192 6.16 -4.62 -12.13
C LEU A 192 5.17 -5.77 -12.26
N VAL A 193 3.88 -5.42 -12.26
CA VAL A 193 2.78 -6.33 -12.61
C VAL A 193 1.89 -5.67 -13.66
N GLY A 194 1.69 -6.33 -14.79
CA GLY A 194 0.83 -5.84 -15.87
C GLY A 194 -0.66 -5.86 -15.52
N PRO A 195 -1.50 -5.15 -16.29
CA PRO A 195 -2.95 -5.27 -16.21
C PRO A 195 -3.42 -6.64 -16.71
N GLU A 196 -4.74 -6.85 -16.81
CA GLU A 196 -5.31 -8.13 -17.30
C GLU A 196 -4.82 -8.54 -18.69
N GLY A 197 -4.49 -7.56 -19.55
CA GLY A 197 -3.94 -7.80 -20.89
C GLY A 197 -2.44 -8.07 -20.90
N GLY A 198 -1.76 -8.00 -19.75
CA GLY A 198 -0.31 -8.09 -19.64
C GLY A 198 0.42 -6.91 -20.28
N PHE A 199 1.72 -7.05 -20.46
CA PHE A 199 2.57 -6.11 -21.21
C PHE A 199 2.66 -6.51 -22.69
N THR A 200 2.98 -5.57 -23.58
CA THR A 200 3.37 -5.87 -24.96
C THR A 200 4.83 -6.31 -25.01
N ASP A 201 5.26 -6.85 -26.16
CA ASP A 201 6.66 -7.25 -26.34
C ASP A 201 7.58 -6.02 -26.31
N GLU A 202 7.12 -4.87 -26.81
CA GLU A 202 7.82 -3.59 -26.76
C GLU A 202 7.96 -3.07 -25.31
N GLU A 203 6.89 -3.17 -24.51
CA GLU A 203 6.94 -2.81 -23.10
C GLU A 203 7.91 -3.72 -22.34
N MET A 204 7.89 -5.03 -22.59
CA MET A 204 8.83 -5.98 -21.99
C MET A 204 10.29 -5.70 -22.40
N HIS A 205 10.53 -5.36 -23.66
CA HIS A 205 11.85 -4.94 -24.12
C HIS A 205 12.32 -3.68 -23.37
N SER A 206 11.47 -2.68 -23.29
CA SER A 206 11.76 -1.44 -22.55
C SER A 206 12.06 -1.69 -21.07
N THR A 207 11.34 -2.60 -20.39
CA THR A 207 11.70 -2.94 -19.00
C THR A 207 13.11 -3.49 -18.89
N SER A 208 13.53 -4.35 -19.81
CA SER A 208 14.90 -4.91 -19.84
C SER A 208 15.96 -3.85 -20.04
N GLU A 209 15.74 -2.88 -20.96
CA GLU A 209 16.63 -1.75 -21.19
C GLU A 209 16.81 -0.85 -19.95
N HIS A 210 15.81 -0.80 -19.07
CA HIS A 210 15.86 -0.06 -17.81
C HIS A 210 16.31 -0.90 -16.60
N GLY A 211 16.89 -2.10 -16.87
CA GLY A 211 17.54 -2.93 -15.86
C GLY A 211 16.59 -3.79 -15.03
N PHE A 212 15.36 -4.01 -15.51
CA PHE A 212 14.46 -4.97 -14.87
C PHE A 212 14.87 -6.41 -15.23
N VAL A 213 14.91 -7.25 -14.22
CA VAL A 213 15.19 -8.69 -14.35
C VAL A 213 13.87 -9.44 -14.40
N ASP A 214 13.73 -10.28 -15.42
CA ASP A 214 12.56 -11.15 -15.55
C ASP A 214 12.59 -12.27 -14.53
N ILE A 215 11.51 -12.43 -13.78
CA ILE A 215 11.32 -13.52 -12.83
C ILE A 215 10.09 -14.36 -13.16
N LYS A 216 10.13 -15.63 -12.78
CA LYS A 216 9.04 -16.57 -12.93
C LYS A 216 8.51 -17.00 -11.56
N ILE A 217 7.18 -16.93 -11.41
CA ILE A 217 6.47 -17.42 -10.24
C ILE A 217 5.64 -18.66 -10.62
N GLY A 218 6.28 -19.80 -10.50
CA GLY A 218 5.66 -21.10 -10.79
C GLY A 218 5.24 -21.31 -12.25
N PRO A 219 4.56 -22.43 -12.56
CA PRO A 219 4.24 -22.85 -13.93
C PRO A 219 2.89 -22.31 -14.45
N ARG A 220 2.09 -21.69 -13.59
CA ARG A 220 0.73 -21.23 -13.96
C ARG A 220 0.72 -19.76 -14.32
N VAL A 221 -0.17 -19.38 -15.24
CA VAL A 221 -0.49 -17.96 -15.49
C VAL A 221 -1.39 -17.47 -14.35
N LEU A 222 -0.96 -16.44 -13.67
CA LEU A 222 -1.69 -15.81 -12.57
C LEU A 222 -2.47 -14.61 -13.09
N ARG A 223 -3.62 -14.33 -12.48
CA ARG A 223 -4.30 -13.05 -12.68
C ARG A 223 -3.45 -11.93 -12.08
N THR A 224 -3.66 -10.70 -12.55
CA THR A 224 -2.87 -9.54 -12.17
C THR A 224 -2.84 -9.31 -10.64
N GLU A 225 -4.00 -9.38 -9.99
CA GLU A 225 -4.13 -9.30 -8.54
C GLU A 225 -3.40 -10.44 -7.83
N THR A 226 -3.52 -11.66 -8.32
CA THR A 226 -2.85 -12.82 -7.75
C THR A 226 -1.33 -12.73 -7.93
N ALA A 227 -0.88 -12.25 -9.08
CA ALA A 227 0.55 -12.11 -9.39
C ALA A 227 1.22 -11.11 -8.43
N ALA A 228 0.61 -9.94 -8.23
CA ALA A 228 1.11 -8.93 -7.30
C ALA A 228 1.27 -9.48 -5.88
N LEU A 229 0.23 -10.12 -5.35
CA LEU A 229 0.23 -10.64 -3.98
C LEU A 229 1.21 -11.81 -3.82
N THR A 230 1.32 -12.69 -4.83
CA THR A 230 2.24 -13.83 -4.78
C THR A 230 3.71 -13.37 -4.78
N VAL A 231 4.06 -12.39 -5.63
CA VAL A 231 5.43 -11.83 -5.64
C VAL A 231 5.73 -11.16 -4.32
N LEU A 232 4.82 -10.32 -3.85
CA LEU A 232 5.01 -9.60 -2.60
C LEU A 232 5.18 -10.56 -1.41
N SER A 233 4.31 -11.57 -1.29
CA SER A 233 4.45 -12.60 -0.26
C SER A 233 5.77 -13.35 -0.35
N ALA A 234 6.21 -13.71 -1.58
CA ALA A 234 7.45 -14.44 -1.77
C ALA A 234 8.69 -13.57 -1.42
N LEU A 235 8.66 -12.27 -1.75
CA LEU A 235 9.72 -11.33 -1.37
C LEU A 235 9.76 -11.13 0.15
N GLN A 236 8.62 -10.99 0.80
CA GLN A 236 8.53 -10.83 2.26
C GLN A 236 8.93 -12.10 3.01
N LEU A 237 8.68 -13.30 2.45
CA LEU A 237 9.16 -14.57 2.99
C LEU A 237 10.68 -14.72 2.85
N GLN A 238 11.25 -14.25 1.73
CA GLN A 238 12.67 -14.44 1.42
C GLN A 238 13.56 -13.38 2.10
N PHE A 239 13.13 -12.13 2.13
CA PHE A 239 13.94 -10.96 2.49
C PHE A 239 13.29 -10.04 3.52
N GLY A 240 12.03 -10.27 3.88
CA GLY A 240 11.24 -9.43 4.79
C GLY A 240 10.87 -10.13 6.09
N ASP A 241 9.67 -9.89 6.57
CA ASP A 241 9.18 -10.26 7.90
C ASP A 241 8.19 -11.44 7.94
N LEU A 242 7.77 -12.00 6.81
CA LEU A 242 6.82 -13.11 6.81
C LEU A 242 7.43 -14.48 7.16
N ALA A 243 8.75 -14.57 7.35
CA ALA A 243 9.44 -15.80 7.75
C ALA A 243 9.68 -15.90 9.27
N LEU A 244 9.13 -14.98 10.04
CA LEU A 244 9.31 -14.91 11.51
C LEU A 244 8.42 -15.90 12.25
#